data_8e0afd6133842305f7d29a10c8b5d86a
#
_entry.id   8e0afd6133842305f7d29a10c8b5d86a
#
_cell.length_a   1.000
_cell.length_b   1.000
_cell.length_c   1.000
_cell.angle_alpha   90.00
_cell.angle_beta   90.00
_cell.angle_gamma   90.00
#
_symmetry.space_group_name_H-M   'P 1'
#
loop_
_entity.id
_entity.type
_entity.pdbx_description
1 polymer ?
#
loop_
_entity_poly.entity_id
_entity_poly.type
_entity_poly.pdbx_seq_one_letter_code
_entity_poly.pdbx_strand_id
1 'polypeptide(L)'
;MKSSVTPTPLLLAVGLLLTLTACHTPYQSRSLTGGHSETRLAKNQWIVVFEGNGYTSPQRAADLSLLRAAELVQENGYGYFLVIDSNQNTQQAAFTTPTTSTTTFSGNTFGGTTFGTATTTTYGGQTYLISKPSASNHILALKTPPEDKNVPFFRADFVERSLRAKYNLTDAFIGGDEDS
;
A
#
# COMPACT_ATOMS: atom_id res chain seq x y z
N MET A 1 3.83 -49.46 23.00
CA MET A 1 4.75 -48.35 23.16
C MET A 1 4.33 -47.25 22.18
N LYS A 2 3.68 -46.16 22.67
CA LYS A 2 3.29 -45.00 21.86
C LYS A 2 4.38 -43.94 21.97
N SER A 3 5.10 -43.70 20.90
CA SER A 3 6.09 -42.61 20.81
C SER A 3 5.36 -41.29 20.61
N SER A 4 5.36 -40.41 21.63
CA SER A 4 4.91 -39.05 21.54
C SER A 4 6.04 -38.21 20.92
N VAL A 5 5.88 -37.78 19.66
CA VAL A 5 6.78 -36.80 19.01
C VAL A 5 6.38 -35.42 19.49
N THR A 6 7.17 -34.83 20.37
CA THR A 6 7.04 -33.43 20.76
C THR A 6 7.58 -32.55 19.61
N PRO A 7 6.82 -31.55 19.08
CA PRO A 7 7.33 -30.65 18.05
C PRO A 7 8.45 -29.80 18.65
N THR A 8 9.58 -29.79 17.97
CA THR A 8 10.79 -29.06 18.32
C THR A 8 10.51 -27.54 18.29
N PRO A 9 10.93 -26.74 19.31
CA PRO A 9 10.68 -25.29 19.37
C PRO A 9 11.28 -24.50 18.18
N LEU A 10 12.18 -25.09 17.42
CA LEU A 10 12.76 -24.53 16.22
C LEU A 10 11.75 -24.33 15.08
N LEU A 11 10.75 -25.22 14.97
CA LEU A 11 9.68 -25.10 13.95
C LEU A 11 8.68 -23.98 14.25
N LEU A 12 8.45 -23.68 15.53
CA LEU A 12 7.58 -22.57 15.95
C LEU A 12 8.27 -21.20 15.72
N ALA A 13 9.58 -21.11 15.88
CA ALA A 13 10.34 -19.87 15.68
C ALA A 13 10.42 -19.46 14.19
N VAL A 14 10.49 -20.42 13.25
CA VAL A 14 10.51 -20.16 11.79
C VAL A 14 9.14 -19.69 11.30
N GLY A 15 8.04 -20.17 11.88
CA GLY A 15 6.67 -19.73 11.52
C GLY A 15 6.36 -18.27 11.90
N LEU A 16 6.99 -17.73 12.93
CA LEU A 16 6.73 -16.39 13.43
C LEU A 16 7.48 -15.29 12.66
N LEU A 17 8.56 -15.62 11.94
CA LEU A 17 9.34 -14.65 11.15
C LEU A 17 8.69 -14.27 9.79
N LEU A 18 7.69 -15.01 9.33
CA LEU A 18 7.09 -14.82 8.00
C LEU A 18 5.91 -13.82 7.97
N THR A 19 5.53 -13.20 9.09
CA THR A 19 4.32 -12.36 9.17
C THR A 19 4.56 -10.84 9.15
N LEU A 20 5.81 -10.38 8.99
CA LEU A 20 6.19 -8.96 9.15
C LEU A 20 6.13 -8.09 7.88
N THR A 21 5.65 -8.60 6.74
CA THR A 21 5.72 -7.85 5.46
C THR A 21 4.43 -7.13 5.04
N ALA A 22 3.39 -7.08 5.87
CA ALA A 22 2.03 -6.71 5.44
C ALA A 22 1.59 -5.27 5.73
N CYS A 23 2.46 -4.34 6.13
CA CYS A 23 2.03 -3.00 6.54
C CYS A 23 1.81 -1.99 5.41
N HIS A 24 2.38 -2.17 4.21
CA HIS A 24 2.18 -1.27 3.07
C HIS A 24 1.07 -1.76 2.15
N THR A 25 0.49 -0.86 1.34
CA THR A 25 -0.49 -1.24 0.31
C THR A 25 0.11 -2.29 -0.63
N PRO A 26 -0.51 -3.46 -0.79
CA PRO A 26 -0.09 -4.47 -1.77
C PRO A 26 -0.32 -3.95 -3.19
N TYR A 27 0.44 -4.50 -4.16
CA TYR A 27 0.21 -4.25 -5.58
C TYR A 27 -0.99 -5.09 -6.04
N GLN A 28 -2.15 -4.45 -6.12
CA GLN A 28 -3.44 -5.08 -6.45
C GLN A 28 -4.40 -4.06 -7.07
N SER A 29 -5.48 -4.50 -7.65
CA SER A 29 -6.60 -3.64 -8.04
C SER A 29 -7.13 -2.88 -6.83
N ARG A 30 -7.65 -1.67 -7.05
CA ARG A 30 -8.12 -0.77 -5.99
C ARG A 30 -9.12 -1.45 -5.05
N SER A 31 -8.84 -1.34 -3.76
CA SER A 31 -9.64 -1.87 -2.67
C SER A 31 -9.74 -0.86 -1.51
N LEU A 32 -10.31 -1.26 -0.38
CA LEU A 32 -10.36 -0.43 0.84
C LEU A 32 -8.97 -0.07 1.40
N THR A 33 -7.96 -0.89 1.11
CA THR A 33 -6.58 -0.68 1.56
C THR A 33 -5.72 0.08 0.55
N GLY A 34 -6.29 0.52 -0.58
CA GLY A 34 -5.62 1.14 -1.71
C GLY A 34 -5.41 0.17 -2.88
N GLY A 35 -4.53 0.51 -3.80
CA GLY A 35 -4.23 -0.25 -5.01
C GLY A 35 -4.30 0.59 -6.27
N HIS A 36 -4.18 -0.07 -7.45
CA HIS A 36 -4.24 0.60 -8.75
C HIS A 36 -5.65 0.63 -9.34
N SER A 37 -5.90 1.66 -10.13
CA SER A 37 -7.06 1.78 -11.01
C SER A 37 -6.66 2.47 -12.30
N GLU A 38 -7.39 2.19 -13.38
CA GLU A 38 -7.15 2.77 -14.68
C GLU A 38 -8.44 3.30 -15.31
N THR A 39 -8.32 4.39 -16.05
CA THR A 39 -9.39 4.95 -16.87
C THR A 39 -8.89 5.08 -18.29
N ARG A 40 -9.55 4.41 -19.24
CA ARG A 40 -9.21 4.51 -20.67
C ARG A 40 -9.82 5.77 -21.24
N LEU A 41 -8.98 6.64 -21.83
CA LEU A 41 -9.42 7.89 -22.46
C LEU A 41 -9.55 7.75 -24.00
N ALA A 42 -8.65 6.95 -24.60
CA ALA A 42 -8.65 6.68 -26.03
C ALA A 42 -8.13 5.27 -26.31
N LYS A 43 -8.01 4.87 -27.57
CA LYS A 43 -7.52 3.53 -27.95
C LYS A 43 -6.16 3.20 -27.34
N ASN A 44 -5.29 4.21 -27.22
CA ASN A 44 -3.92 4.07 -26.71
C ASN A 44 -3.57 5.12 -25.63
N GLN A 45 -4.58 5.61 -24.88
CA GLN A 45 -4.37 6.57 -23.80
C GLN A 45 -5.14 6.15 -22.55
N TRP A 46 -4.48 6.24 -21.42
CA TRP A 46 -5.04 5.91 -20.10
C TRP A 46 -4.57 6.89 -19.02
N ILE A 47 -5.41 7.07 -18.01
CA ILE A 47 -4.99 7.58 -16.71
C ILE A 47 -4.85 6.37 -15.81
N VAL A 48 -3.68 6.19 -15.22
CA VAL A 48 -3.36 5.13 -14.26
C VAL A 48 -3.11 5.75 -12.91
N VAL A 49 -3.84 5.31 -11.90
CA VAL A 49 -3.75 5.83 -10.53
C VAL A 49 -3.33 4.70 -9.59
N PHE A 50 -2.43 4.99 -8.66
CA PHE A 50 -2.16 4.13 -7.50
C PHE A 50 -2.42 4.91 -6.22
N GLU A 51 -3.25 4.35 -5.33
CA GLU A 51 -3.55 4.90 -4.02
C GLU A 51 -2.87 4.06 -2.93
N GLY A 52 -2.05 4.71 -2.12
CA GLY A 52 -1.39 4.10 -0.98
C GLY A 52 -2.17 4.24 0.33
N ASN A 53 -1.82 3.44 1.31
CA ASN A 53 -2.25 3.58 2.70
C ASN A 53 -1.22 4.36 3.52
N GLY A 54 -1.45 4.49 4.84
CA GLY A 54 -0.57 5.23 5.76
C GLY A 54 0.86 4.68 5.90
N TYR A 55 1.13 3.49 5.37
CA TYR A 55 2.45 2.85 5.39
C TYR A 55 3.15 2.85 4.02
N THR A 56 2.50 3.44 3.01
CA THR A 56 3.06 3.55 1.65
C THR A 56 3.79 4.88 1.51
N SER A 57 5.04 4.86 1.02
CA SER A 57 5.75 6.09 0.72
C SER A 57 5.24 6.72 -0.59
N PRO A 58 5.34 8.06 -0.77
CA PRO A 58 5.00 8.72 -2.04
C PRO A 58 5.76 8.13 -3.24
N GLN A 59 7.05 7.82 -3.06
CA GLN A 59 7.86 7.20 -4.10
C GLN A 59 7.31 5.82 -4.51
N ARG A 60 6.90 5.00 -3.54
CA ARG A 60 6.31 3.69 -3.83
C ARG A 60 4.99 3.84 -4.60
N ALA A 61 4.15 4.81 -4.23
CA ALA A 61 2.90 5.06 -4.95
C ALA A 61 3.17 5.47 -6.41
N ALA A 62 4.16 6.33 -6.65
CA ALA A 62 4.56 6.75 -8.00
C ALA A 62 5.10 5.58 -8.82
N ASP A 63 6.00 4.79 -8.25
CA ASP A 63 6.58 3.62 -8.92
C ASP A 63 5.52 2.56 -9.27
N LEU A 64 4.58 2.28 -8.34
CA LEU A 64 3.53 1.29 -8.59
C LEU A 64 2.47 1.78 -9.59
N SER A 65 2.21 3.09 -9.67
CA SER A 65 1.41 3.66 -10.76
C SER A 65 2.11 3.50 -12.12
N LEU A 66 3.43 3.71 -12.17
CA LEU A 66 4.22 3.54 -13.39
C LEU A 66 4.34 2.06 -13.79
N LEU A 67 4.45 1.15 -12.80
CA LEU A 67 4.42 -0.29 -13.04
C LEU A 67 3.10 -0.71 -13.71
N ARG A 68 1.97 -0.28 -13.17
CA ARG A 68 0.65 -0.60 -13.76
C ARG A 68 0.50 -0.02 -15.17
N ALA A 69 1.06 1.19 -15.40
CA ALA A 69 1.09 1.78 -16.73
C ALA A 69 1.86 0.89 -17.73
N ALA A 70 3.02 0.36 -17.33
CA ALA A 70 3.84 -0.52 -18.16
C ALA A 70 3.12 -1.84 -18.50
N GLU A 71 2.49 -2.47 -17.51
CA GLU A 71 1.69 -3.67 -17.70
C GLU A 71 0.52 -3.43 -18.66
N LEU A 72 -0.25 -2.36 -18.43
CA LEU A 72 -1.40 -1.99 -19.25
C LEU A 72 -1.03 -1.77 -20.71
N VAL A 73 0.12 -1.13 -20.94
CA VAL A 73 0.70 -0.92 -22.29
C VAL A 73 0.97 -2.24 -22.98
N GLN A 74 1.60 -3.21 -22.29
CA GLN A 74 1.91 -4.53 -22.83
C GLN A 74 0.65 -5.39 -23.03
N GLU A 75 -0.28 -5.39 -22.08
CA GLU A 75 -1.58 -6.06 -22.17
C GLU A 75 -2.38 -5.63 -23.42
N ASN A 76 -2.18 -4.38 -23.87
CA ASN A 76 -2.83 -3.85 -25.07
C ASN A 76 -1.98 -3.93 -26.36
N GLY A 77 -0.85 -4.65 -26.33
CA GLY A 77 -0.01 -4.92 -27.49
C GLY A 77 0.87 -3.75 -27.93
N TYR A 78 1.23 -2.86 -27.00
CA TYR A 78 2.19 -1.78 -27.21
C TYR A 78 3.50 -2.09 -26.48
N GLY A 79 4.62 -1.55 -27.00
CA GLY A 79 5.96 -1.77 -26.41
C GLY A 79 6.52 -0.56 -25.67
N TYR A 80 5.97 0.62 -25.93
CA TYR A 80 6.50 1.89 -25.44
C TYR A 80 5.37 2.79 -24.94
N PHE A 81 5.71 3.73 -24.06
CA PHE A 81 4.76 4.76 -23.65
C PHE A 81 5.45 6.06 -23.25
N LEU A 82 4.69 7.13 -23.37
CA LEU A 82 5.02 8.46 -22.88
C LEU A 82 4.17 8.75 -21.66
N VAL A 83 4.70 9.48 -20.70
CA VAL A 83 3.91 10.09 -19.63
C VAL A 83 3.63 11.53 -20.07
N ILE A 84 2.37 11.81 -20.41
CA ILE A 84 1.91 13.14 -20.87
C ILE A 84 1.80 14.07 -19.67
N ASP A 85 1.26 13.56 -18.58
CA ASP A 85 1.08 14.27 -17.32
C ASP A 85 1.23 13.33 -16.13
N SER A 86 1.80 13.84 -15.05
CA SER A 86 2.02 13.09 -13.81
C SER A 86 1.69 13.96 -12.61
N ASN A 87 0.85 13.44 -11.73
CA ASN A 87 0.45 14.10 -10.51
C ASN A 87 0.70 13.19 -9.31
N GLN A 88 1.30 13.75 -8.27
CA GLN A 88 1.46 13.10 -6.98
C GLN A 88 0.75 13.93 -5.93
N ASN A 89 -0.09 13.29 -5.15
CA ASN A 89 -0.82 13.93 -4.06
C ASN A 89 -0.67 13.12 -2.78
N THR A 90 -0.72 13.80 -1.65
CA THR A 90 -0.71 13.17 -0.33
C THR A 90 -1.86 13.72 0.48
N GLN A 91 -2.86 12.88 0.71
CA GLN A 91 -3.96 13.19 1.60
C GLN A 91 -3.55 12.95 3.04
N GLN A 92 -3.82 13.90 3.92
CA GLN A 92 -3.63 13.74 5.36
C GLN A 92 -4.99 13.51 6.02
N ALA A 93 -5.11 12.45 6.80
CA ALA A 93 -6.25 12.17 7.65
C ALA A 93 -5.82 12.20 9.11
N ALA A 94 -6.61 12.84 9.97
CA ALA A 94 -6.40 12.80 11.40
C ALA A 94 -7.23 11.69 12.03
N PHE A 95 -6.59 10.84 12.82
CA PHE A 95 -7.25 9.84 13.64
C PHE A 95 -7.01 10.17 15.11
N THR A 96 -8.10 10.40 15.85
CA THR A 96 -8.02 10.66 17.29
C THR A 96 -8.46 9.40 18.05
N THR A 97 -7.63 8.91 18.96
CA THR A 97 -7.98 7.77 19.79
C THR A 97 -9.13 8.14 20.74
N PRO A 98 -10.09 7.22 20.97
CA PRO A 98 -11.14 7.44 21.97
C PRO A 98 -10.56 7.78 23.33
N THR A 99 -11.23 8.66 24.05
CA THR A 99 -10.88 9.04 25.42
C THR A 99 -11.65 8.17 26.39
N THR A 100 -10.95 7.57 27.34
CA THR A 100 -11.56 6.84 28.46
C THR A 100 -11.17 7.51 29.77
N SER A 101 -12.16 7.87 30.55
CA SER A 101 -11.95 8.46 31.89
C SER A 101 -12.47 7.53 32.96
N THR A 102 -11.62 7.23 33.94
CA THR A 102 -11.96 6.46 35.13
C THR A 102 -11.88 7.37 36.34
N THR A 103 -12.97 7.50 37.08
CA THR A 103 -13.00 8.26 38.35
C THR A 103 -13.08 7.30 39.52
N THR A 104 -12.11 7.37 40.39
CA THR A 104 -12.09 6.64 41.67
C THR A 104 -12.37 7.60 42.78
N PHE A 105 -13.38 7.29 43.60
CA PHE A 105 -13.68 8.05 44.81
C PHE A 105 -13.19 7.27 46.06
N SER A 106 -12.48 7.98 46.91
CA SER A 106 -12.08 7.46 48.24
C SER A 106 -12.54 8.43 49.31
N GLY A 107 -13.33 7.98 50.24
CA GLY A 107 -13.86 8.82 51.29
C GLY A 107 -14.33 8.08 52.54
N ASN A 108 -14.47 8.80 53.64
CA ASN A 108 -14.99 8.33 54.92
C ASN A 108 -16.24 9.09 55.30
N THR A 109 -17.21 8.41 55.88
CA THR A 109 -18.46 9.03 56.38
C THR A 109 -18.37 9.13 57.90
N PHE A 110 -18.59 10.31 58.43
CA PHE A 110 -18.66 10.58 59.86
C PHE A 110 -19.86 11.51 60.16
N GLY A 111 -20.72 11.10 61.07
CA GLY A 111 -21.89 11.89 61.50
C GLY A 111 -22.88 12.23 60.34
N GLY A 112 -23.05 11.39 59.34
CA GLY A 112 -23.93 11.64 58.17
C GLY A 112 -23.33 12.51 57.09
N THR A 113 -22.08 12.97 57.22
CA THR A 113 -21.34 13.77 56.22
C THR A 113 -20.19 12.91 55.64
N THR A 114 -20.11 12.85 54.34
CA THR A 114 -19.02 12.13 53.62
C THR A 114 -17.97 13.11 53.17
N PHE A 115 -16.72 12.89 53.56
CA PHE A 115 -15.54 13.61 53.10
C PHE A 115 -14.68 12.66 52.27
N GLY A 116 -14.21 13.09 51.11
CA GLY A 116 -13.40 12.26 50.25
C GLY A 116 -12.75 12.99 49.10
N THR A 117 -11.90 12.26 48.40
CA THR A 117 -11.21 12.73 47.21
C THR A 117 -11.63 11.89 46.02
N ALA A 118 -12.01 12.56 44.94
CA ALA A 118 -12.23 11.94 43.62
C ALA A 118 -11.01 12.17 42.75
N THR A 119 -10.42 11.09 42.25
CA THR A 119 -9.32 11.14 41.28
C THR A 119 -9.81 10.64 39.94
N THR A 120 -9.76 11.49 38.93
CA THR A 120 -10.10 11.12 37.56
C THR A 120 -8.82 10.95 36.75
N THR A 121 -8.65 9.77 36.19
CA THR A 121 -7.56 9.46 35.25
C THR A 121 -8.14 9.31 33.86
N THR A 122 -7.59 10.08 32.92
CA THR A 122 -8.04 10.08 31.51
C THR A 122 -6.93 9.50 30.63
N TYR A 123 -7.30 8.52 29.78
CA TYR A 123 -6.43 7.89 28.79
C TYR A 123 -7.00 8.11 27.40
N GLY A 124 -6.13 8.22 26.38
CA GLY A 124 -6.54 8.43 24.99
C GLY A 124 -6.57 9.90 24.60
N GLY A 125 -7.34 10.24 23.58
CA GLY A 125 -7.44 11.62 23.06
C GLY A 125 -6.22 12.05 22.23
N GLN A 126 -5.30 11.14 21.90
CA GLN A 126 -4.14 11.47 21.06
C GLN A 126 -4.54 11.48 19.60
N THR A 127 -4.12 12.52 18.88
CA THR A 127 -4.37 12.65 17.45
C THR A 127 -3.13 12.22 16.67
N TYR A 128 -3.32 11.27 15.75
CA TYR A 128 -2.32 10.79 14.82
C TYR A 128 -2.65 11.27 13.42
N LEU A 129 -1.67 11.83 12.72
CA LEU A 129 -1.79 12.17 11.31
C LEU A 129 -1.39 10.97 10.46
N ILE A 130 -2.32 10.52 9.61
CA ILE A 130 -2.10 9.43 8.67
C ILE A 130 -1.97 10.05 7.28
N SER A 131 -0.84 9.81 6.64
CA SER A 131 -0.54 10.28 5.28
C SER A 131 -0.86 9.18 4.28
N LYS A 132 -1.72 9.47 3.29
CA LYS A 132 -2.11 8.55 2.22
C LYS A 132 -1.65 9.11 0.89
N PRO A 133 -0.49 8.66 0.37
CA PRO A 133 0.00 9.13 -0.92
C PRO A 133 -0.78 8.49 -2.07
N SER A 134 -0.93 9.24 -3.15
CA SER A 134 -1.44 8.76 -4.42
C SER A 134 -0.59 9.30 -5.57
N ALA A 135 -0.48 8.54 -6.64
CA ALA A 135 0.17 8.95 -7.87
C ALA A 135 -0.73 8.64 -9.07
N SER A 136 -0.78 9.56 -10.00
CA SER A 136 -1.56 9.44 -11.24
C SER A 136 -0.66 9.75 -12.42
N ASN A 137 -0.69 8.89 -13.44
CA ASN A 137 0.03 9.07 -14.69
C ASN A 137 -0.96 9.04 -15.87
N HIS A 138 -0.96 10.11 -16.67
CA HIS A 138 -1.62 10.12 -17.98
C HIS A 138 -0.63 9.63 -19.02
N ILE A 139 -0.90 8.48 -19.64
CA ILE A 139 0.02 7.82 -20.56
C ILE A 139 -0.53 7.75 -21.97
N LEU A 140 0.39 7.81 -22.95
CA LEU A 140 0.17 7.53 -24.36
C LEU A 140 1.02 6.33 -24.75
N ALA A 141 0.39 5.23 -25.15
CA ALA A 141 1.06 4.01 -25.58
C ALA A 141 1.42 4.05 -27.07
N LEU A 142 2.59 3.52 -27.39
CA LEU A 142 3.16 3.50 -28.73
C LEU A 142 3.63 2.08 -29.08
N LYS A 143 3.49 1.69 -30.37
CA LYS A 143 4.02 0.41 -30.87
C LYS A 143 5.52 0.47 -31.13
N THR A 144 6.00 1.62 -31.55
CA THR A 144 7.42 1.91 -31.87
C THR A 144 7.88 3.11 -31.06
N PRO A 145 9.19 3.25 -30.81
CA PRO A 145 9.73 4.45 -30.19
C PRO A 145 9.32 5.72 -30.97
N PRO A 146 9.18 6.88 -30.33
CA PRO A 146 8.93 8.14 -31.02
C PRO A 146 10.10 8.46 -31.97
N GLU A 147 9.79 9.07 -33.11
CA GLU A 147 10.80 9.48 -34.09
C GLU A 147 11.70 10.62 -33.57
N ASP A 148 11.09 11.54 -32.82
CA ASP A 148 11.84 12.62 -32.17
C ASP A 148 12.54 12.08 -30.91
N LYS A 149 13.89 12.03 -30.99
CA LYS A 149 14.76 11.56 -29.90
C LYS A 149 14.74 12.46 -28.65
N ASN A 150 14.22 13.67 -28.75
CA ASN A 150 14.11 14.58 -27.61
C ASN A 150 12.87 14.32 -26.74
N VAL A 151 11.92 13.52 -27.23
CA VAL A 151 10.73 13.15 -26.47
C VAL A 151 11.08 12.00 -25.53
N PRO A 152 11.00 12.18 -24.21
CA PRO A 152 11.27 11.13 -23.25
C PRO A 152 10.20 10.02 -23.35
N PHE A 153 10.64 8.78 -23.45
CA PHE A 153 9.75 7.63 -23.50
C PHE A 153 10.27 6.49 -22.64
N PHE A 154 9.38 5.58 -22.31
CA PHE A 154 9.66 4.40 -21.52
C PHE A 154 9.45 3.12 -22.35
N ARG A 155 10.33 2.14 -22.16
CA ARG A 155 10.10 0.77 -22.62
C ARG A 155 9.29 0.05 -21.55
N ALA A 156 8.12 -0.45 -21.93
CA ALA A 156 7.20 -1.08 -20.98
C ALA A 156 7.81 -2.33 -20.32
N ASP A 157 8.44 -3.21 -21.09
CA ASP A 157 9.11 -4.42 -20.60
C ASP A 157 10.24 -4.12 -19.60
N PHE A 158 10.99 -3.07 -19.82
CA PHE A 158 12.09 -2.66 -18.93
C PHE A 158 11.55 -2.08 -17.61
N VAL A 159 10.57 -1.18 -17.70
CA VAL A 159 9.95 -0.57 -16.50
C VAL A 159 9.32 -1.64 -15.62
N GLU A 160 8.55 -2.55 -16.22
CA GLU A 160 7.91 -3.64 -15.48
C GLU A 160 8.93 -4.49 -14.73
N ARG A 161 9.91 -5.07 -15.44
CA ARG A 161 10.95 -5.91 -14.81
C ARG A 161 11.70 -5.17 -13.70
N SER A 162 12.07 -3.92 -13.93
CA SER A 162 12.82 -3.12 -12.97
C SER A 162 12.04 -2.85 -11.70
N LEU A 163 10.75 -2.49 -11.82
CA LEU A 163 9.92 -2.16 -10.67
C LEU A 163 9.42 -3.42 -9.93
N ARG A 164 9.15 -4.52 -10.65
CA ARG A 164 8.86 -5.81 -10.01
C ARG A 164 10.04 -6.28 -9.17
N ALA A 165 11.26 -6.23 -9.73
CA ALA A 165 12.48 -6.57 -9.00
C ALA A 165 12.70 -5.67 -7.77
N LYS A 166 12.52 -4.34 -7.92
CA LYS A 166 12.69 -3.37 -6.83
C LYS A 166 11.78 -3.66 -5.63
N TYR A 167 10.55 -4.12 -5.89
CA TYR A 167 9.55 -4.34 -4.83
C TYR A 167 9.30 -5.81 -4.51
N ASN A 168 10.12 -6.73 -5.04
CA ASN A 168 9.99 -8.18 -4.88
C ASN A 168 8.56 -8.67 -5.22
N LEU A 169 7.98 -8.15 -6.32
CA LEU A 169 6.68 -8.57 -6.81
C LEU A 169 6.89 -9.79 -7.71
N THR A 170 6.50 -10.95 -7.23
CA THR A 170 6.53 -12.20 -8.03
C THR A 170 5.59 -12.04 -9.23
N ASP A 171 6.01 -12.53 -10.39
CA ASP A 171 5.20 -12.57 -11.60
C ASP A 171 3.96 -13.40 -11.32
N ALA A 172 2.81 -12.78 -11.27
CA ALA A 172 1.55 -13.48 -11.13
C ALA A 172 1.14 -14.19 -12.42
N PHE A 173 1.95 -14.10 -13.51
CA PHE A 173 1.59 -14.65 -14.81
C PHE A 173 2.81 -14.88 -15.73
N ILE A 174 3.57 -15.94 -15.50
CA ILE A 174 4.21 -16.71 -16.58
C ILE A 174 4.00 -18.19 -16.25
N GLY A 175 2.78 -18.66 -16.42
CA GLY A 175 2.41 -20.05 -16.52
C GLY A 175 1.75 -20.26 -17.87
N GLY A 176 2.54 -20.35 -18.93
CA GLY A 176 2.14 -20.59 -20.31
C GLY A 176 3.29 -21.25 -21.04
N ASP A 177 3.41 -22.59 -20.86
CA ASP A 177 3.88 -23.58 -21.83
C ASP A 177 5.19 -23.31 -22.57
N GLU A 178 6.31 -23.71 -21.94
CA GLU A 178 7.41 -24.35 -22.67
C GLU A 178 7.44 -25.81 -22.27
N ASP A 179 6.62 -26.64 -22.95
CA ASP A 179 6.85 -28.06 -23.16
C ASP A 179 6.03 -28.53 -24.37
N SER A 180 6.65 -28.51 -25.56
CA SER A 180 6.39 -29.43 -26.67
C SER A 180 7.51 -29.34 -27.70
#